data_a5711566d3e855b9e6ca99d25d657be9
#
_entry.id   a5711566d3e855b9e6ca99d25d657be9
#
_cell.length_a   1.000
_cell.length_b   1.000
_cell.length_c   1.000
_cell.angle_alpha   90.00
_cell.angle_beta   90.00
_cell.angle_gamma   90.00
#
_symmetry.space_group_name_H-M   'P 1'
#
loop_
_entity.id
_entity.type
_entity.pdbx_description
1 polymer ?
#
loop_
_entity_poly.entity_id
_entity_poly.type
_entity_poly.pdbx_seq_one_letter_code
_entity_poly.pdbx_strand_id
1 'polypeptide(L)'
;MIHRIEKFLNDHGRKIIGWDEIIEGGLSPTATVMSWRGEEGGITAVTSGHRAIMTPGGYCYLDSYQDAPYSQPEAIGGYLPLKKVYSYNPVSTSLSAEQAKLVY
;
A
#
# COMPACT_ATOMS: atom_id res chain seq x y z
N MET A 1 -11.18 -12.80 11.95
CA MET A 1 -10.39 -11.95 12.89
C MET A 1 -10.51 -10.47 12.54
N ILE A 2 -10.23 -10.04 11.33
CA ILE A 2 -10.24 -8.63 10.91
C ILE A 2 -11.56 -7.92 11.23
N HIS A 3 -12.70 -8.48 10.86
CA HIS A 3 -14.00 -7.88 11.13
C HIS A 3 -14.28 -7.62 12.62
N ARG A 4 -13.77 -8.51 13.50
CA ARG A 4 -13.93 -8.32 14.96
C ARG A 4 -13.11 -7.13 15.45
N ILE A 5 -11.87 -7.00 14.98
CA ILE A 5 -10.99 -5.87 15.33
C ILE A 5 -11.56 -4.57 14.77
N GLU A 6 -12.01 -4.59 13.53
CA GLU A 6 -12.59 -3.43 12.87
C GLU A 6 -13.86 -2.93 13.59
N LYS A 7 -14.77 -3.87 13.96
CA LYS A 7 -15.94 -3.51 14.76
C LYS A 7 -15.54 -2.84 16.07
N PHE A 8 -14.57 -3.41 16.77
CA PHE A 8 -14.07 -2.83 18.02
C PHE A 8 -13.55 -1.40 17.81
N LEU A 9 -12.74 -1.17 16.76
CA LEU A 9 -12.22 0.15 16.46
C LEU A 9 -13.32 1.14 16.09
N ASN A 10 -14.27 0.72 15.25
CA ASN A 10 -15.39 1.57 14.84
C ASN A 10 -16.29 1.94 16.03
N ASP A 11 -16.54 1.02 16.95
CA ASP A 11 -17.29 1.26 18.18
C ASP A 11 -16.60 2.30 19.10
N HIS A 12 -15.27 2.47 18.93
CA HIS A 12 -14.47 3.47 19.64
C HIS A 12 -14.15 4.72 18.81
N GLY A 13 -14.87 4.94 17.70
CA GLY A 13 -14.69 6.11 16.83
C GLY A 13 -13.38 6.12 16.02
N ARG A 14 -12.81 4.94 15.77
CA ARG A 14 -11.59 4.76 14.96
C ARG A 14 -11.90 3.95 13.71
N LYS A 15 -11.12 4.17 12.67
CA LYS A 15 -11.16 3.40 11.41
C LYS A 15 -9.91 2.56 11.28
N ILE A 16 -10.04 1.38 10.68
CA ILE A 16 -8.89 0.51 10.45
C ILE A 16 -8.11 0.94 9.21
N ILE A 17 -6.79 0.91 9.31
CA ILE A 17 -5.88 0.86 8.18
C ILE A 17 -5.16 -0.48 8.27
N GLY A 18 -5.21 -1.27 7.23
CA GLY A 18 -4.55 -2.58 7.20
C GLY A 18 -3.78 -2.82 5.92
N TRP A 19 -2.81 -3.69 6.00
CA TRP A 19 -2.09 -4.16 4.82
C TRP A 19 -3.04 -4.86 3.86
N ASP A 20 -2.65 -5.04 2.60
CA ASP A 20 -3.55 -5.52 1.55
C ASP A 20 -4.12 -6.94 1.78
N GLU A 21 -3.57 -7.70 2.73
CA GLU A 21 -4.13 -8.98 3.16
C GLU A 21 -5.54 -8.87 3.76
N ILE A 22 -5.93 -7.69 4.27
CA ILE A 22 -7.29 -7.51 4.81
C ILE A 22 -8.38 -7.64 3.74
N ILE A 23 -8.02 -7.50 2.47
CA ILE A 23 -8.94 -7.67 1.34
C ILE A 23 -9.50 -9.10 1.30
N GLU A 24 -8.69 -10.09 1.65
CA GLU A 24 -9.06 -11.52 1.61
C GLU A 24 -10.23 -11.85 2.55
N GLY A 25 -10.36 -11.13 3.64
CA GLY A 25 -11.46 -11.30 4.60
C GLY A 25 -12.72 -10.51 4.28
N GLY A 26 -12.72 -9.76 3.18
CA GLY A 26 -13.73 -8.75 2.87
C GLY A 26 -13.52 -7.46 3.65
N LEU A 27 -13.76 -6.33 3.00
CA LEU A 27 -13.58 -5.00 3.58
C LEU A 27 -14.91 -4.41 4.04
N SER A 28 -14.92 -3.80 5.22
CA SER A 28 -16.03 -2.92 5.57
C SER A 28 -15.85 -1.54 4.89
N PRO A 29 -16.94 -0.77 4.76
CA PRO A 29 -16.88 0.50 4.00
C PRO A 29 -15.90 1.53 4.56
N THR A 30 -15.46 1.41 5.80
CA THR A 30 -14.58 2.37 6.48
C THR A 30 -13.09 2.00 6.45
N ALA A 31 -12.74 0.80 5.97
CA ALA A 31 -11.36 0.32 5.93
C ALA A 31 -10.54 1.04 4.87
N THR A 32 -9.28 1.33 5.19
CA THR A 32 -8.27 1.81 4.26
C THR A 32 -7.23 0.72 4.05
N VAL A 33 -6.78 0.53 2.84
CA VAL A 33 -5.82 -0.53 2.47
C VAL A 33 -4.45 0.07 2.21
N MET A 34 -3.41 -0.50 2.81
CA MET A 34 -2.02 -0.24 2.45
C MET A 34 -1.53 -1.35 1.50
N SER A 35 -1.24 -0.99 0.26
CA SER A 35 -0.84 -1.94 -0.79
C SER A 35 0.68 -2.04 -0.85
N TRP A 36 1.24 -3.15 -0.37
CA TRP A 36 2.70 -3.36 -0.29
C TRP A 36 3.23 -4.42 -1.26
N ARG A 37 2.45 -5.45 -1.54
CA ARG A 37 2.83 -6.55 -2.47
C ARG A 37 2.89 -6.12 -3.94
N GLY A 38 2.47 -4.90 -4.23
CA GLY A 38 2.36 -4.30 -5.56
C GLY A 38 1.26 -3.26 -5.55
N GLU A 39 0.74 -2.90 -6.70
CA GLU A 39 -0.33 -1.90 -6.84
C GLU A 39 -1.73 -2.51 -6.85
N GLU A 40 -1.85 -3.81 -7.13
CA GLU A 40 -3.15 -4.48 -7.34
C GLU A 40 -4.08 -4.40 -6.13
N GLY A 41 -3.55 -4.55 -4.92
CA GLY A 41 -4.34 -4.42 -3.69
C GLY A 41 -4.96 -3.04 -3.56
N GLY A 42 -4.18 -2.00 -3.83
CA GLY A 42 -4.65 -0.61 -3.82
C GLY A 42 -5.69 -0.35 -4.91
N ILE A 43 -5.45 -0.84 -6.12
CA ILE A 43 -6.40 -0.71 -7.25
C ILE A 43 -7.72 -1.40 -6.91
N THR A 44 -7.67 -2.63 -6.38
CA THR A 44 -8.84 -3.38 -5.94
C THR A 44 -9.62 -2.62 -4.86
N ALA A 45 -8.94 -2.09 -3.86
CA ALA A 45 -9.56 -1.32 -2.79
C ALA A 45 -10.27 -0.07 -3.34
N VAL A 46 -9.59 0.71 -4.15
CA VAL A 46 -10.12 1.96 -4.74
C VAL A 46 -11.29 1.68 -5.67
N THR A 47 -11.20 0.63 -6.48
CA THR A 47 -12.29 0.21 -7.38
C THR A 47 -13.54 -0.20 -6.59
N SER A 48 -13.37 -0.70 -5.38
CA SER A 48 -14.45 -1.04 -4.45
C SER A 48 -14.90 0.13 -3.57
N GLY A 49 -14.38 1.35 -3.80
CA GLY A 49 -14.76 2.57 -3.08
C GLY A 49 -14.00 2.82 -1.77
N HIS A 50 -12.93 2.08 -1.50
CA HIS A 50 -12.07 2.29 -0.33
C HIS A 50 -10.93 3.25 -0.63
N ARG A 51 -10.36 3.83 0.43
CA ARG A 51 -9.07 4.53 0.32
C ARG A 51 -7.92 3.55 0.25
N ALA A 52 -6.89 3.91 -0.48
CA ALA A 52 -5.66 3.13 -0.56
C ALA A 52 -4.43 3.99 -0.32
N ILE A 53 -3.46 3.42 0.37
CA ILE A 53 -2.11 3.99 0.53
C ILE A 53 -1.17 3.10 -0.26
N MET A 54 -0.48 3.68 -1.22
CA MET A 54 0.39 2.92 -2.14
C MET A 54 1.81 2.86 -1.59
N THR A 55 2.23 1.66 -1.18
CA THR A 55 3.56 1.38 -0.63
C THR A 55 4.21 0.15 -1.28
N PRO A 56 4.15 0.02 -2.61
CA PRO A 56 4.67 -1.18 -3.26
C PRO A 56 6.17 -1.34 -3.01
N GLY A 57 6.58 -2.54 -2.60
CA GLY A 57 7.96 -2.83 -2.20
C GLY A 57 8.99 -2.53 -3.29
N GLY A 58 8.62 -2.71 -4.56
CA GLY A 58 9.48 -2.39 -5.69
C GLY A 58 9.84 -0.91 -5.87
N TYR A 59 9.18 0.00 -5.14
CA TYR A 59 9.43 1.44 -5.22
C TYR A 59 9.62 2.11 -3.86
N CYS A 60 9.06 1.53 -2.78
CA CYS A 60 8.95 2.21 -1.50
C CYS A 60 9.81 1.58 -0.38
N TYR A 61 10.37 0.39 -0.59
CA TYR A 61 11.14 -0.31 0.44
C TYR A 61 12.61 0.13 0.41
N LEU A 62 12.92 1.11 1.26
CA LEU A 62 14.23 1.76 1.31
C LEU A 62 15.29 0.94 2.06
N ASP A 63 14.95 -0.26 2.52
CA ASP A 63 15.86 -1.24 3.11
C ASP A 63 16.59 -2.12 2.10
N SER A 64 16.34 -1.90 0.80
CA SER A 64 17.06 -2.52 -0.30
C SER A 64 18.37 -1.80 -0.64
N TYR A 65 19.30 -2.50 -1.32
CA TYR A 65 20.54 -1.87 -1.80
C TYR A 65 20.25 -0.81 -2.85
N GLN A 66 20.90 0.34 -2.73
CA GLN A 66 20.80 1.44 -3.69
C GLN A 66 21.80 1.34 -4.82
N ASP A 67 22.90 0.58 -4.63
CA ASP A 67 23.98 0.33 -5.57
C ASP A 67 24.54 -1.09 -5.33
N ALA A 68 25.67 -1.41 -5.93
CA ALA A 68 26.31 -2.71 -5.76
C ALA A 68 26.55 -3.01 -4.25
N PRO A 69 26.18 -4.21 -3.78
CA PRO A 69 26.21 -4.54 -2.34
C PRO A 69 27.56 -4.31 -1.67
N TYR A 70 28.67 -4.56 -2.38
CA TYR A 70 30.02 -4.40 -1.84
C TYR A 70 30.39 -2.92 -1.56
N SER A 71 29.66 -1.96 -2.13
CA SER A 71 29.90 -0.53 -1.96
C SER A 71 28.95 0.13 -0.97
N GLN A 72 28.02 -0.63 -0.38
CA GLN A 72 26.94 -0.11 0.46
C GLN A 72 27.00 -0.73 1.87
N PRO A 73 26.45 -0.06 2.89
CA PRO A 73 26.15 -0.70 4.16
C PRO A 73 25.23 -1.90 3.97
N GLU A 74 25.29 -2.85 4.93
CA GLU A 74 24.44 -4.03 4.90
C GLU A 74 22.95 -3.65 4.82
N ALA A 75 22.24 -4.29 3.90
CA ALA A 75 20.81 -4.11 3.69
C ALA A 75 20.11 -5.48 3.65
N ILE A 76 18.78 -5.48 3.65
CA ILE A 76 17.98 -6.72 3.62
C ILE A 76 18.18 -7.53 2.32
N GLY A 77 18.63 -6.88 1.27
CA GLY A 77 18.80 -7.45 -0.08
C GLY A 77 18.02 -6.65 -1.12
N GLY A 78 17.94 -7.20 -2.33
CA GLY A 78 17.27 -6.53 -3.44
C GLY A 78 18.06 -5.33 -3.99
N TYR A 79 17.45 -4.63 -4.93
CA TYR A 79 18.04 -3.44 -5.54
C TYR A 79 16.96 -2.39 -5.79
N LEU A 80 17.09 -1.24 -5.15
CA LEU A 80 16.16 -0.12 -5.32
C LEU A 80 16.93 1.20 -5.30
N PRO A 81 17.39 1.69 -6.45
CA PRO A 81 18.08 2.96 -6.53
C PRO A 81 17.13 4.14 -6.32
N LEU A 82 17.65 5.23 -5.77
CA LEU A 82 16.89 6.45 -5.49
C LEU A 82 16.13 6.96 -6.73
N LYS A 83 16.73 6.87 -7.91
CA LYS A 83 16.10 7.26 -9.18
C LYS A 83 14.78 6.51 -9.41
N LYS A 84 14.73 5.21 -9.09
CA LYS A 84 13.51 4.40 -9.24
C LYS A 84 12.47 4.80 -8.22
N VAL A 85 12.83 5.01 -6.95
CA VAL A 85 11.94 5.52 -5.91
C VAL A 85 11.30 6.84 -6.36
N TYR A 86 12.11 7.76 -6.83
CA TYR A 86 11.65 9.09 -7.24
C TYR A 86 10.76 9.09 -8.49
N SER A 87 10.86 8.06 -9.33
CA SER A 87 10.03 7.91 -10.53
C SER A 87 8.62 7.36 -10.25
N TYR A 88 8.35 6.93 -9.03
CA TYR A 88 7.08 6.30 -8.70
C TYR A 88 5.91 7.28 -8.72
N ASN A 89 4.86 6.92 -9.43
CA ASN A 89 3.58 7.61 -9.39
C ASN A 89 2.54 6.67 -8.75
N PRO A 90 2.00 7.01 -7.58
CA PRO A 90 1.05 6.14 -6.87
C PRO A 90 -0.31 6.03 -7.57
N VAL A 91 -0.63 6.94 -8.49
CA VAL A 91 -1.89 6.90 -9.23
C VAL A 91 -1.72 6.08 -10.51
N SER A 92 -2.28 4.87 -10.51
CA SER A 92 -2.29 4.03 -11.71
C SER A 92 -3.12 4.65 -12.82
N THR A 93 -2.66 4.52 -14.06
CA THR A 93 -3.39 4.96 -15.26
C THR A 93 -4.71 4.21 -15.50
N SER A 94 -4.90 3.06 -14.85
CA SER A 94 -6.14 2.28 -14.90
C SER A 94 -7.28 2.87 -14.06
N LEU A 95 -6.99 3.84 -13.19
CA LEU A 95 -7.98 4.46 -12.30
C LEU A 95 -8.64 5.66 -12.96
N SER A 96 -9.94 5.84 -12.70
CA SER A 96 -10.67 7.05 -13.09
C SER A 96 -10.25 8.25 -12.22
N ALA A 97 -10.59 9.47 -12.66
CA ALA A 97 -10.31 10.69 -11.91
C ALA A 97 -10.92 10.68 -10.48
N GLU A 98 -12.11 10.10 -10.33
CA GLU A 98 -12.76 9.98 -9.02
C GLU A 98 -12.07 8.94 -8.13
N GLN A 99 -11.66 7.81 -8.71
CA GLN A 99 -10.90 6.78 -8.01
C GLN A 99 -9.51 7.28 -7.59
N ALA A 100 -8.85 8.08 -8.42
CA ALA A 100 -7.55 8.67 -8.12
C ALA A 100 -7.56 9.53 -6.84
N LYS A 101 -8.69 10.14 -6.49
CA LYS A 101 -8.85 10.92 -5.25
C LYS A 101 -8.80 10.07 -3.98
N LEU A 102 -8.94 8.77 -4.10
CA LEU A 102 -8.87 7.82 -2.99
C LEU A 102 -7.48 7.25 -2.76
N VAL A 103 -6.50 7.59 -3.60
CA VAL A 103 -5.11 7.11 -3.54
C VAL A 103 -4.24 8.11 -2.78
N TYR A 104 -3.41 7.55 -1.88
CA TYR A 104 -2.43 8.29 -1.07
C TYR A 104 -1.05 7.64 -1.16
#